data_ff7923e7f2e9a57195d04c4402be655f
#
_entry.id   ff7923e7f2e9a57195d04c4402be655f
#
_cell.length_a   1.000
_cell.length_b   1.000
_cell.length_c   1.000
_cell.angle_alpha   90.00
_cell.angle_beta   90.00
_cell.angle_gamma   90.00
#
_symmetry.space_group_name_H-M   'P 1'
#
loop_
_entity.id
_entity.type
_entity.pdbx_description
1 polymer ?
#
loop_
_entity_poly.entity_id
_entity_poly.type
_entity_poly.pdbx_seq_one_letter_code
_entity_poly.pdbx_strand_id
1 'polypeptide(L)'
;MDITDFTAELLGLGEPTHFEPACARLRNDLFARLAEHGFRSIALETDRVAALDGGFSHDLGEVDANRQLLKWLREYNETAEEPLAFHGFDAPTETFSAPSPRTYLEHVRDYLGLDVDIAALTGDDERWSRSEAILDPAQTPGASPEARELRVLADDLLVALHARAPRLDADWWRAKTHATAGRGLLRYHAASAVPGDRETRIARLSGVRAVLMAENLLDIRAIEARRGPTLVFSHNVHLQRTGSGAGAIVGALLGDRYAFIAGSLGHSEAIGVREPAPDTYEGRLQRGTKTWRLADVPDGRKRTDTKPERGYFGLDADLLEGATAVWHLA
;
A
#
# COMPACT_ATOMS: atom_id res chain seq x y z
N MET A 1 6.08 2.50 -26.23
CA MET A 1 5.02 2.42 -25.21
C MET A 1 5.11 3.64 -24.34
N ASP A 2 3.98 4.30 -24.05
CA ASP A 2 3.88 5.46 -23.16
C ASP A 2 3.05 5.08 -21.94
N ILE A 3 3.32 5.69 -20.78
CA ILE A 3 2.58 5.45 -19.53
C ILE A 3 1.10 5.88 -19.67
N THR A 4 0.83 6.80 -20.55
CA THR A 4 -0.52 7.33 -20.83
C THR A 4 -1.38 6.41 -21.70
N ASP A 5 -0.80 5.33 -22.24
CA ASP A 5 -1.54 4.33 -23.03
C ASP A 5 -2.38 3.38 -22.14
N PHE A 6 -2.15 3.37 -20.82
CA PHE A 6 -2.84 2.48 -19.88
C PHE A 6 -4.18 3.06 -19.43
N THR A 7 -5.25 2.27 -19.57
CA THR A 7 -6.65 2.68 -19.29
C THR A 7 -7.25 2.02 -18.05
N ALA A 8 -6.43 1.41 -17.18
CA ALA A 8 -6.91 0.75 -15.97
C ALA A 8 -7.45 1.74 -14.94
N GLU A 9 -8.45 1.34 -14.13
CA GLU A 9 -8.97 2.13 -13.01
C GLU A 9 -7.95 2.25 -11.87
N LEU A 10 -7.15 1.18 -11.64
CA LEU A 10 -5.98 1.17 -10.79
C LEU A 10 -4.76 0.79 -11.62
N LEU A 11 -3.80 1.68 -11.75
CA LEU A 11 -2.52 1.44 -12.41
C LEU A 11 -1.44 1.21 -11.37
N GLY A 12 -1.07 -0.04 -11.14
CA GLY A 12 0.03 -0.43 -10.26
C GLY A 12 1.38 -0.19 -10.93
N LEU A 13 2.16 0.72 -10.40
CA LEU A 13 3.56 0.98 -10.78
C LEU A 13 4.45 0.39 -9.69
N GLY A 14 4.99 -0.78 -9.93
CA GLY A 14 5.82 -1.49 -8.98
C GLY A 14 7.18 -0.84 -8.79
N GLU A 15 7.68 -0.79 -7.58
CA GLU A 15 9.02 -0.33 -7.23
C GLU A 15 9.95 -1.51 -7.01
N PRO A 16 11.15 -1.54 -7.59
CA PRO A 16 12.08 -2.65 -7.40
C PRO A 16 12.70 -2.67 -5.99
N THR A 17 12.80 -1.52 -5.33
CA THR A 17 13.29 -1.32 -3.97
C THR A 17 12.99 0.09 -3.47
N HIS A 18 12.68 0.25 -2.19
CA HIS A 18 12.51 1.58 -1.56
C HIS A 18 13.83 2.35 -1.38
N PHE A 19 14.96 1.67 -1.52
CA PHE A 19 16.28 2.24 -1.24
C PHE A 19 16.95 2.89 -2.47
N GLU A 20 16.25 2.98 -3.62
CA GLU A 20 16.71 3.71 -4.79
C GLU A 20 15.90 5.01 -4.98
N PRO A 21 16.44 6.17 -4.57
CA PRO A 21 15.69 7.43 -4.59
C PRO A 21 15.21 7.87 -5.98
N ALA A 22 15.85 7.38 -7.05
CA ALA A 22 15.46 7.72 -8.40
C ALA A 22 14.10 7.11 -8.78
N CYS A 23 13.69 5.99 -8.15
CA CYS A 23 12.38 5.38 -8.36
C CYS A 23 11.25 6.33 -7.94
N ALA A 24 11.35 6.90 -6.74
CA ALA A 24 10.34 7.82 -6.23
C ALA A 24 10.31 9.16 -7.01
N ARG A 25 11.46 9.64 -7.51
CA ARG A 25 11.49 10.82 -8.40
C ARG A 25 10.79 10.54 -9.73
N LEU A 26 11.14 9.41 -10.37
CA LEU A 26 10.50 9.01 -11.63
C LEU A 26 8.97 8.83 -11.46
N ARG A 27 8.52 8.23 -10.36
CA ARG A 27 7.09 8.15 -10.04
C ARG A 27 6.41 9.51 -10.02
N ASN A 28 7.04 10.55 -9.43
CA ASN A 28 6.47 11.89 -9.40
C ASN A 28 6.30 12.45 -10.82
N ASP A 29 7.32 12.31 -11.66
CA ASP A 29 7.28 12.79 -13.05
C ASP A 29 6.20 12.04 -13.85
N LEU A 30 6.07 10.73 -13.66
CA LEU A 30 5.05 9.91 -14.31
C LEU A 30 3.65 10.26 -13.83
N PHE A 31 3.47 10.52 -12.52
CA PHE A 31 2.16 10.92 -12.01
C PHE A 31 1.73 12.30 -12.51
N ALA A 32 2.66 13.26 -12.61
CA ALA A 32 2.36 14.57 -13.20
C ALA A 32 1.85 14.44 -14.65
N ARG A 33 2.48 13.59 -15.47
CA ARG A 33 2.02 13.29 -16.83
C ARG A 33 0.66 12.60 -16.85
N LEU A 34 0.44 11.61 -15.97
CA LEU A 34 -0.84 10.89 -15.87
C LEU A 34 -1.98 11.81 -15.43
N ALA A 35 -1.71 12.81 -14.57
CA ALA A 35 -2.71 13.80 -14.15
C ALA A 35 -3.22 14.62 -15.34
N GLU A 36 -2.36 14.96 -16.32
CA GLU A 36 -2.75 15.62 -17.57
C GLU A 36 -3.64 14.71 -18.46
N HIS A 37 -3.61 13.38 -18.21
CA HIS A 37 -4.36 12.37 -18.96
C HIS A 37 -5.52 11.75 -18.16
N GLY A 38 -6.03 12.47 -17.17
CA GLY A 38 -7.27 12.09 -16.46
C GLY A 38 -7.09 11.28 -15.20
N PHE A 39 -5.88 10.91 -14.78
CA PHE A 39 -5.65 10.36 -13.45
C PHE A 39 -5.94 11.44 -12.40
N ARG A 40 -6.64 11.07 -11.33
CA ARG A 40 -7.09 12.03 -10.31
C ARG A 40 -6.56 11.73 -8.92
N SER A 41 -5.84 10.63 -8.75
CA SER A 41 -5.25 10.29 -7.46
C SER A 41 -4.00 9.45 -7.59
N ILE A 42 -3.21 9.49 -6.52
CA ILE A 42 -2.07 8.61 -6.30
C ILE A 42 -2.19 7.94 -4.93
N ALA A 43 -1.91 6.64 -4.87
CA ALA A 43 -1.86 5.87 -3.63
C ALA A 43 -0.45 5.31 -3.40
N LEU A 44 0.12 5.55 -2.22
CA LEU A 44 1.44 5.05 -1.82
C LEU A 44 1.34 3.98 -0.75
N GLU A 45 2.40 3.17 -0.62
CA GLU A 45 2.59 2.16 0.44
C GLU A 45 2.84 2.84 1.79
N THR A 46 1.86 3.55 2.29
CA THR A 46 1.89 4.19 3.61
C THR A 46 0.55 3.98 4.31
N ASP A 47 0.54 4.07 5.64
CA ASP A 47 -0.68 3.95 6.44
C ASP A 47 -1.78 4.86 5.89
N ARG A 48 -2.93 4.26 5.64
CA ARG A 48 -4.07 4.94 5.06
C ARG A 48 -4.61 6.07 5.94
N VAL A 49 -4.57 5.92 7.26
CA VAL A 49 -5.04 6.96 8.20
C VAL A 49 -4.03 8.09 8.29
N ALA A 50 -2.72 7.77 8.39
CA ALA A 50 -1.67 8.78 8.37
C ALA A 50 -1.73 9.65 7.10
N ALA A 51 -2.03 9.05 5.96
CA ALA A 51 -2.15 9.75 4.69
C ALA A 51 -3.30 10.76 4.62
N LEU A 52 -4.35 10.63 5.45
CA LEU A 52 -5.46 11.60 5.49
C LEU A 52 -5.00 13.01 5.83
N ASP A 53 -3.93 13.14 6.61
CA ASP A 53 -3.34 14.41 7.02
C ASP A 53 -2.00 14.69 6.29
N GLY A 54 -1.72 13.96 5.21
CA GLY A 54 -0.48 14.08 4.46
C GLY A 54 0.73 13.50 5.20
N GLY A 55 0.51 12.57 6.12
CA GLY A 55 1.56 11.85 6.84
C GLY A 55 2.03 10.60 6.09
N PHE A 56 3.16 10.06 6.55
CA PHE A 56 3.72 8.81 6.06
C PHE A 56 4.04 7.89 7.23
N SER A 57 3.95 6.58 7.00
CA SER A 57 4.50 5.52 7.86
C SER A 57 5.80 4.97 7.29
N HIS A 58 6.47 4.06 8.00
CA HIS A 58 7.67 3.34 7.56
C HIS A 58 8.84 4.24 7.12
N ASP A 59 9.04 5.39 7.78
CA ASP A 59 10.07 6.38 7.45
C ASP A 59 9.99 6.95 6.02
N LEU A 60 8.90 6.69 5.29
CA LEU A 60 8.69 7.20 3.93
C LEU A 60 8.61 8.73 3.87
N GLY A 61 8.33 9.39 4.98
CA GLY A 61 8.38 10.85 5.11
C GLY A 61 9.81 11.42 5.02
N GLU A 62 10.84 10.62 5.27
CA GLU A 62 12.24 11.01 5.13
C GLU A 62 12.69 11.04 3.66
N VAL A 63 11.96 10.41 2.77
CA VAL A 63 12.24 10.40 1.33
C VAL A 63 11.88 11.74 0.71
N ASP A 64 12.87 12.49 0.23
CA ASP A 64 12.67 13.82 -0.37
C ASP A 64 11.62 13.85 -1.47
N ALA A 65 11.61 12.86 -2.35
CA ALA A 65 10.63 12.77 -3.42
C ALA A 65 9.18 12.66 -2.92
N ASN A 66 8.95 12.05 -1.75
CA ASN A 66 7.63 11.97 -1.13
C ASN A 66 7.17 13.35 -0.62
N ARG A 67 8.09 14.09 0.02
CA ARG A 67 7.81 15.49 0.43
C ARG A 67 7.55 16.39 -0.77
N GLN A 68 8.32 16.22 -1.84
CA GLN A 68 8.14 16.96 -3.10
C GLN A 68 6.80 16.63 -3.75
N LEU A 69 6.34 15.36 -3.73
CA LEU A 69 5.02 14.98 -4.22
C LEU A 69 3.91 15.72 -3.49
N LEU A 70 3.93 15.71 -2.15
CA LEU A 70 2.88 16.40 -1.37
C LEU A 70 2.91 17.92 -1.56
N LYS A 71 4.10 18.50 -1.71
CA LYS A 71 4.24 19.92 -2.02
C LYS A 71 3.62 20.22 -3.39
N TRP A 72 3.98 19.46 -4.42
CA TRP A 72 3.46 19.62 -5.77
C TRP A 72 1.94 19.43 -5.82
N LEU A 73 1.39 18.42 -5.11
CA LEU A 73 -0.06 18.22 -5.02
C LEU A 73 -0.80 19.42 -4.43
N ARG A 74 -0.25 20.02 -3.37
CA ARG A 74 -0.84 21.25 -2.79
C ARG A 74 -0.82 22.41 -3.77
N GLU A 75 0.33 22.67 -4.40
CA GLU A 75 0.48 23.72 -5.39
C GLU A 75 -0.44 23.52 -6.61
N TYR A 76 -0.56 22.29 -7.11
CA TYR A 76 -1.48 21.94 -8.18
C TYR A 76 -2.94 22.21 -7.78
N ASN A 77 -3.34 21.80 -6.60
CA ASN A 77 -4.72 21.91 -6.12
C ASN A 77 -5.14 23.36 -5.79
N GLU A 78 -4.21 24.29 -5.62
CA GLU A 78 -4.54 25.73 -5.42
C GLU A 78 -5.27 26.34 -6.63
N THR A 79 -5.05 25.83 -7.83
CA THR A 79 -5.58 26.40 -9.07
C THR A 79 -6.40 25.42 -9.91
N ALA A 80 -6.39 24.14 -9.56
CA ALA A 80 -7.05 23.10 -10.33
C ALA A 80 -8.58 23.11 -10.11
N GLU A 81 -9.36 23.05 -11.21
CA GLU A 81 -10.80 22.83 -11.14
C GLU A 81 -11.14 21.43 -10.55
N GLU A 82 -10.33 20.43 -10.89
CA GLU A 82 -10.42 19.06 -10.36
C GLU A 82 -9.17 18.73 -9.54
N PRO A 83 -9.22 18.83 -8.21
CA PRO A 83 -8.06 18.61 -7.36
C PRO A 83 -7.61 17.14 -7.41
N LEU A 84 -6.31 16.91 -7.31
CA LEU A 84 -5.70 15.60 -7.18
C LEU A 84 -5.76 15.11 -5.73
N ALA A 85 -6.00 13.81 -5.52
CA ALA A 85 -6.02 13.21 -4.20
C ALA A 85 -4.75 12.40 -3.92
N PHE A 86 -4.33 12.41 -2.66
CA PHE A 86 -3.29 11.56 -2.10
C PHE A 86 -3.91 10.52 -1.17
N HIS A 87 -3.54 9.26 -1.33
CA HIS A 87 -3.97 8.16 -0.49
C HIS A 87 -2.78 7.35 0.03
N GLY A 88 -2.88 6.88 1.24
CA GLY A 88 -2.15 5.69 1.68
C GLY A 88 -3.01 4.45 1.45
N PHE A 89 -2.41 3.29 1.24
CA PHE A 89 -3.18 2.06 1.12
C PHE A 89 -2.68 0.92 2.02
N ASP A 90 -1.63 1.16 2.80
CA ASP A 90 -1.16 0.17 3.75
C ASP A 90 -2.02 0.13 5.02
N ALA A 91 -1.91 -0.99 5.74
CA ALA A 91 -2.44 -1.12 7.08
C ALA A 91 -1.61 -0.31 8.08
N PRO A 92 -2.18 0.13 9.21
CA PRO A 92 -1.44 0.87 10.24
C PRO A 92 -0.57 -0.08 11.07
N THR A 93 0.35 -0.80 10.41
CA THR A 93 1.26 -1.77 11.04
C THR A 93 2.68 -1.44 10.67
N GLU A 94 3.60 -1.67 11.59
CA GLU A 94 5.04 -1.66 11.36
C GLU A 94 5.58 -3.09 11.24
N THR A 95 6.86 -3.26 10.92
CA THR A 95 7.46 -4.58 10.68
C THR A 95 7.21 -5.58 11.81
N PHE A 96 7.28 -5.13 13.07
CA PHE A 96 7.11 -5.99 14.25
C PHE A 96 6.22 -5.36 15.33
N SER A 97 5.41 -4.38 14.98
CA SER A 97 4.44 -3.78 15.89
C SER A 97 3.16 -3.39 15.16
N ALA A 98 2.08 -3.28 15.89
CA ALA A 98 0.82 -2.75 15.40
C ALA A 98 0.15 -1.98 16.55
N PRO A 99 -0.40 -0.79 16.30
CA PRO A 99 -0.95 0.03 17.38
C PRO A 99 -2.23 -0.57 17.96
N SER A 100 -2.67 0.01 19.07
CA SER A 100 -3.99 -0.25 19.65
C SER A 100 -5.09 0.21 18.67
N PRO A 101 -6.20 -0.52 18.56
CA PRO A 101 -7.34 -0.09 17.75
C PRO A 101 -8.10 1.09 18.37
N ARG A 102 -7.77 1.52 19.60
CA ARG A 102 -8.52 2.50 20.40
C ARG A 102 -8.82 3.77 19.63
N THR A 103 -7.79 4.52 19.26
CA THR A 103 -7.93 5.85 18.63
C THR A 103 -8.72 5.80 17.32
N TYR A 104 -8.61 4.71 16.59
CA TYR A 104 -9.35 4.47 15.35
C TYR A 104 -10.84 4.28 15.61
N LEU A 105 -11.20 3.45 16.60
CA LEU A 105 -12.60 3.17 16.95
C LEU A 105 -13.24 4.36 17.69
N GLU A 106 -12.50 5.04 18.56
CA GLU A 106 -12.96 6.26 19.25
C GLU A 106 -13.30 7.36 18.25
N HIS A 107 -12.49 7.57 17.20
CA HIS A 107 -12.80 8.52 16.15
C HIS A 107 -14.17 8.24 15.49
N VAL A 108 -14.47 6.98 15.23
CA VAL A 108 -15.76 6.57 14.64
C VAL A 108 -16.91 6.73 15.63
N ARG A 109 -16.72 6.31 16.90
CA ARG A 109 -17.68 6.50 17.97
C ARG A 109 -18.07 7.98 18.10
N ASP A 110 -17.07 8.87 18.10
CA ASP A 110 -17.27 10.32 18.28
C ASP A 110 -18.00 10.91 17.07
N TYR A 111 -17.62 10.55 15.85
CA TYR A 111 -18.34 10.93 14.63
C TYR A 111 -19.81 10.47 14.66
N LEU A 112 -20.06 9.26 15.17
CA LEU A 112 -21.41 8.71 15.30
C LEU A 112 -22.19 9.29 16.49
N GLY A 113 -21.52 9.94 17.45
CA GLY A 113 -22.13 10.44 18.70
C GLY A 113 -22.65 9.31 19.58
N LEU A 114 -21.94 8.18 19.63
CA LEU A 114 -22.33 7.01 20.43
C LEU A 114 -21.70 7.07 21.82
N ASP A 115 -22.40 6.53 22.81
CA ASP A 115 -21.92 6.39 24.20
C ASP A 115 -21.43 4.95 24.42
N VAL A 116 -20.17 4.68 24.04
CA VAL A 116 -19.50 3.39 24.19
C VAL A 116 -18.10 3.59 24.74
N ASP A 117 -17.78 2.90 25.82
CA ASP A 117 -16.46 2.97 26.46
C ASP A 117 -15.47 2.00 25.79
N ILE A 118 -14.84 2.46 24.70
CA ILE A 118 -13.82 1.70 23.96
C ILE A 118 -12.54 1.55 24.81
N ALA A 119 -12.23 2.55 25.64
CA ALA A 119 -11.04 2.55 26.48
C ALA A 119 -11.07 1.41 27.51
N ALA A 120 -12.24 1.12 28.10
CA ALA A 120 -12.41 0.00 29.02
C ALA A 120 -12.12 -1.36 28.35
N LEU A 121 -12.48 -1.52 27.08
CA LEU A 121 -12.24 -2.76 26.33
C LEU A 121 -10.78 -2.88 25.81
N THR A 122 -10.19 -1.79 25.36
CA THR A 122 -8.80 -1.81 24.86
C THR A 122 -7.79 -1.94 26.00
N GLY A 123 -8.08 -1.37 27.16
CA GLY A 123 -7.14 -1.31 28.28
C GLY A 123 -5.93 -0.46 27.93
N ASP A 124 -4.74 -0.86 28.37
CA ASP A 124 -3.49 -0.18 28.10
C ASP A 124 -3.07 -0.37 26.62
N ASP A 125 -2.81 0.73 25.92
CA ASP A 125 -2.41 0.72 24.50
C ASP A 125 -1.03 0.11 24.27
N GLU A 126 -0.12 0.17 25.26
CA GLU A 126 1.19 -0.45 25.16
C GLU A 126 1.09 -1.97 25.04
N ARG A 127 0.06 -2.59 25.61
CA ARG A 127 -0.18 -4.04 25.45
C ARG A 127 -0.35 -4.45 23.99
N TRP A 128 -0.85 -3.54 23.12
CA TRP A 128 -1.06 -3.80 21.70
C TRP A 128 0.19 -3.49 20.88
N SER A 129 0.84 -2.34 21.15
CA SER A 129 1.89 -1.77 20.29
C SER A 129 3.28 -2.36 20.49
N ARG A 130 3.54 -3.04 21.61
CA ARG A 130 4.85 -3.66 21.87
C ARG A 130 5.12 -4.82 20.90
N SER A 131 6.40 -5.04 20.57
CA SER A 131 6.81 -6.08 19.62
C SER A 131 6.39 -7.48 20.04
N GLU A 132 6.34 -7.79 21.34
CA GLU A 132 5.92 -9.08 21.87
C GLU A 132 4.46 -9.39 21.54
N ALA A 133 3.60 -8.37 21.42
CA ALA A 133 2.20 -8.56 21.01
C ALA A 133 2.07 -9.14 19.59
N ILE A 134 3.08 -8.96 18.76
CA ILE A 134 3.13 -9.49 17.38
C ILE A 134 4.00 -10.75 17.33
N LEU A 135 5.15 -10.76 18.03
CA LEU A 135 6.13 -11.83 17.92
C LEU A 135 5.81 -13.06 18.80
N ASP A 136 5.08 -12.90 19.90
CA ASP A 136 4.73 -13.97 20.83
C ASP A 136 3.20 -14.17 20.94
N PRO A 137 2.65 -15.30 20.45
CA PRO A 137 1.21 -15.57 20.53
C PRO A 137 0.63 -15.56 21.95
N ALA A 138 1.45 -15.85 22.95
CA ALA A 138 1.01 -15.86 24.35
C ALA A 138 0.87 -14.45 24.95
N GLN A 139 1.49 -13.46 24.34
CA GLN A 139 1.53 -12.08 24.85
C GLN A 139 0.63 -11.10 24.06
N THR A 140 0.04 -11.55 22.95
CA THR A 140 -0.87 -10.73 22.17
C THR A 140 -2.23 -10.57 22.86
N PRO A 141 -2.82 -9.36 22.88
CA PRO A 141 -4.19 -9.18 23.34
C PRO A 141 -5.24 -9.71 22.34
N GLY A 142 -4.86 -10.03 21.11
CA GLY A 142 -5.78 -10.34 19.99
C GLY A 142 -6.73 -11.52 20.18
N ALA A 143 -6.44 -12.44 21.12
CA ALA A 143 -7.31 -13.57 21.47
C ALA A 143 -8.14 -13.34 22.76
N SER A 144 -7.98 -12.22 23.44
CA SER A 144 -8.70 -11.91 24.68
C SER A 144 -10.23 -11.82 24.46
N PRO A 145 -11.06 -11.99 25.52
CA PRO A 145 -12.49 -11.74 25.45
C PRO A 145 -12.82 -10.32 24.97
N GLU A 146 -12.10 -9.32 25.50
CA GLU A 146 -12.28 -7.90 25.16
C GLU A 146 -11.94 -7.64 23.68
N ALA A 147 -10.88 -8.28 23.13
CA ALA A 147 -10.57 -8.16 21.72
C ALA A 147 -11.65 -8.77 20.80
N ARG A 148 -12.35 -9.82 21.28
CA ARG A 148 -13.50 -10.39 20.56
C ARG A 148 -14.70 -9.45 20.59
N GLU A 149 -14.97 -8.83 21.72
CA GLU A 149 -16.03 -7.83 21.88
C GLU A 149 -15.74 -6.59 21.01
N LEU A 150 -14.50 -6.09 21.00
CA LEU A 150 -14.06 -5.01 20.11
C LEU A 150 -14.28 -5.33 18.64
N ARG A 151 -14.10 -6.60 18.20
CA ARG A 151 -14.38 -6.97 16.82
C ARG A 151 -15.86 -6.88 16.46
N VAL A 152 -16.74 -7.29 17.36
CA VAL A 152 -18.20 -7.13 17.19
C VAL A 152 -18.55 -5.64 17.14
N LEU A 153 -18.02 -4.86 18.09
CA LEU A 153 -18.22 -3.41 18.12
C LEU A 153 -17.73 -2.73 16.83
N ALA A 154 -16.56 -3.12 16.31
CA ALA A 154 -16.02 -2.54 15.08
C ALA A 154 -16.92 -2.81 13.86
N ASP A 155 -17.52 -3.99 13.78
CA ASP A 155 -18.51 -4.32 12.74
C ASP A 155 -19.82 -3.52 12.94
N ASP A 156 -20.32 -3.38 14.17
CA ASP A 156 -21.50 -2.57 14.49
C ASP A 156 -21.29 -1.09 14.17
N LEU A 157 -20.10 -0.53 14.47
CA LEU A 157 -19.73 0.84 14.11
C LEU A 157 -19.73 1.04 12.59
N LEU A 158 -19.23 0.06 11.81
CA LEU A 158 -19.27 0.10 10.35
C LEU A 158 -20.70 0.08 9.80
N VAL A 159 -21.57 -0.75 10.39
CA VAL A 159 -23.00 -0.79 10.01
C VAL A 159 -23.65 0.55 10.29
N ALA A 160 -23.46 1.12 11.49
CA ALA A 160 -24.00 2.42 11.87
C ALA A 160 -23.49 3.54 10.97
N LEU A 161 -22.21 3.51 10.59
CA LEU A 161 -21.60 4.46 9.68
C LEU A 161 -22.21 4.37 8.27
N HIS A 162 -22.37 3.16 7.72
CA HIS A 162 -23.00 2.96 6.42
C HIS A 162 -24.48 3.40 6.42
N ALA A 163 -25.20 3.23 7.54
CA ALA A 163 -26.57 3.74 7.66
C ALA A 163 -26.66 5.27 7.56
N ARG A 164 -25.56 5.99 7.82
CA ARG A 164 -25.47 7.45 7.63
C ARG A 164 -25.05 7.87 6.21
N ALA A 165 -24.58 6.97 5.36
CA ALA A 165 -24.12 7.29 4.01
C ALA A 165 -25.12 8.11 3.16
N PRO A 166 -26.47 7.96 3.26
CA PRO A 166 -27.41 8.84 2.57
C PRO A 166 -27.33 10.32 2.97
N ARG A 167 -26.68 10.65 4.08
CA ARG A 167 -26.44 12.00 4.58
C ARG A 167 -24.95 12.31 4.62
N LEU A 168 -24.24 11.89 3.60
CA LEU A 168 -22.78 11.96 3.47
C LEU A 168 -22.32 13.41 3.69
N ASP A 169 -21.40 13.59 4.65
CA ASP A 169 -20.68 14.85 4.91
C ASP A 169 -19.17 14.67 4.58
N ALA A 170 -18.41 15.74 4.74
CA ALA A 170 -16.97 15.73 4.43
C ALA A 170 -16.19 14.75 5.33
N ASP A 171 -16.66 14.50 6.55
CA ASP A 171 -15.96 13.69 7.55
C ASP A 171 -16.32 12.19 7.46
N TRP A 172 -17.36 11.83 6.70
CA TRP A 172 -17.80 10.44 6.59
C TRP A 172 -16.70 9.50 6.05
N TRP A 173 -15.97 9.94 5.02
CA TRP A 173 -14.90 9.16 4.44
C TRP A 173 -13.72 9.00 5.40
N ARG A 174 -13.42 10.04 6.18
CA ARG A 174 -12.42 9.98 7.25
C ARG A 174 -12.85 8.96 8.31
N ALA A 175 -14.07 9.05 8.80
CA ALA A 175 -14.61 8.10 9.77
C ALA A 175 -14.61 6.66 9.24
N LYS A 176 -14.98 6.45 7.97
CA LYS A 176 -14.91 5.13 7.32
C LYS A 176 -13.48 4.58 7.26
N THR A 177 -12.52 5.42 6.93
CA THR A 177 -11.11 5.03 6.91
C THR A 177 -10.64 4.59 8.30
N HIS A 178 -10.96 5.34 9.34
CA HIS A 178 -10.67 4.96 10.72
C HIS A 178 -11.38 3.66 11.13
N ALA A 179 -12.65 3.49 10.80
CA ALA A 179 -13.40 2.26 11.08
C ALA A 179 -12.75 1.03 10.45
N THR A 180 -12.35 1.16 9.19
CA THR A 180 -11.69 0.08 8.44
C THR A 180 -10.32 -0.25 9.02
N ALA A 181 -9.54 0.77 9.40
CA ALA A 181 -8.23 0.60 10.03
C ALA A 181 -8.34 -0.08 11.40
N GLY A 182 -9.24 0.38 12.28
CA GLY A 182 -9.48 -0.22 13.60
C GLY A 182 -9.93 -1.69 13.51
N ARG A 183 -10.86 -1.99 12.60
CA ARG A 183 -11.26 -3.38 12.31
C ARG A 183 -10.09 -4.21 11.79
N GLY A 184 -9.28 -3.65 10.89
CA GLY A 184 -8.09 -4.30 10.34
C GLY A 184 -7.06 -4.64 11.41
N LEU A 185 -6.76 -3.71 12.32
CA LEU A 185 -5.87 -3.93 13.46
C LEU A 185 -6.35 -5.07 14.36
N LEU A 186 -7.63 -5.11 14.70
CA LEU A 186 -8.19 -6.21 15.48
C LEU A 186 -8.03 -7.57 14.79
N ARG A 187 -8.15 -7.64 13.47
CA ARG A 187 -7.90 -8.85 12.68
C ARG A 187 -6.42 -9.23 12.66
N TYR A 188 -5.54 -8.24 12.54
CA TYR A 188 -4.10 -8.45 12.55
C TYR A 188 -3.64 -8.99 13.91
N HIS A 189 -4.06 -8.39 15.02
CA HIS A 189 -3.79 -8.88 16.38
C HIS A 189 -4.40 -10.27 16.65
N ALA A 190 -5.59 -10.55 16.11
CA ALA A 190 -6.17 -11.90 16.23
C ALA A 190 -5.34 -12.94 15.46
N ALA A 191 -4.78 -12.59 14.31
CA ALA A 191 -3.90 -13.47 13.55
C ALA A 191 -2.55 -13.67 14.24
N SER A 192 -2.01 -12.66 14.93
CA SER A 192 -0.78 -12.77 15.73
C SER A 192 -0.92 -13.71 16.94
N ALA A 193 -2.15 -13.89 17.45
CA ALA A 193 -2.48 -14.79 18.55
C ALA A 193 -2.48 -16.28 18.15
N VAL A 194 -2.50 -16.60 16.86
CA VAL A 194 -2.54 -17.99 16.40
C VAL A 194 -1.15 -18.60 16.49
N PRO A 195 -0.95 -19.71 17.25
CA PRO A 195 0.33 -20.38 17.36
C PRO A 195 0.88 -20.89 16.02
N GLY A 196 2.17 -21.14 15.97
CA GLY A 196 2.90 -21.68 14.82
C GLY A 196 4.40 -21.39 14.93
N ASP A 197 5.19 -22.02 14.08
CA ASP A 197 6.59 -21.62 13.91
C ASP A 197 6.71 -20.20 13.32
N ARG A 198 7.90 -19.63 13.38
CA ARG A 198 8.15 -18.25 12.98
C ARG A 198 7.76 -18.00 11.52
N GLU A 199 8.11 -18.90 10.62
CA GLU A 199 7.87 -18.75 9.18
C GLU A 199 6.36 -18.76 8.87
N THR A 200 5.63 -19.74 9.39
CA THR A 200 4.16 -19.83 9.27
C THR A 200 3.46 -18.59 9.82
N ARG A 201 3.93 -18.05 10.94
CA ARG A 201 3.34 -16.86 11.55
C ARG A 201 3.61 -15.62 10.72
N ILE A 202 4.86 -15.41 10.25
CA ILE A 202 5.19 -14.29 9.36
C ILE A 202 4.36 -14.37 8.08
N ALA A 203 4.27 -15.54 7.45
CA ALA A 203 3.46 -15.73 6.23
C ALA A 203 1.98 -15.37 6.47
N ARG A 204 1.42 -15.79 7.61
CA ARG A 204 0.03 -15.46 8.00
C ARG A 204 -0.16 -13.96 8.17
N LEU A 205 0.71 -13.27 8.90
CA LEU A 205 0.61 -11.84 9.15
C LEU A 205 0.80 -11.04 7.85
N SER A 206 1.74 -11.44 7.00
CA SER A 206 1.92 -10.87 5.66
C SER A 206 0.67 -11.06 4.81
N GLY A 207 0.03 -12.23 4.87
CA GLY A 207 -1.23 -12.49 4.17
C GLY A 207 -2.37 -11.60 4.67
N VAL A 208 -2.49 -11.40 5.99
CA VAL A 208 -3.49 -10.46 6.55
C VAL A 208 -3.21 -9.04 6.09
N ARG A 209 -1.95 -8.57 6.16
CA ARG A 209 -1.57 -7.24 5.66
C ARG A 209 -1.94 -7.10 4.18
N ALA A 210 -1.64 -8.08 3.35
CA ALA A 210 -1.98 -8.06 1.92
C ALA A 210 -3.50 -7.93 1.68
N VAL A 211 -4.33 -8.62 2.47
CA VAL A 211 -5.79 -8.47 2.42
C VAL A 211 -6.20 -7.05 2.79
N LEU A 212 -5.66 -6.48 3.86
CA LEU A 212 -5.98 -5.12 4.30
C LEU A 212 -5.56 -4.07 3.25
N MET A 213 -4.37 -4.23 2.65
CA MET A 213 -3.91 -3.39 1.54
C MET A 213 -4.86 -3.48 0.33
N ALA A 214 -5.31 -4.69 -0.03
CA ALA A 214 -6.23 -4.90 -1.12
C ALA A 214 -7.62 -4.28 -0.83
N GLU A 215 -8.18 -4.46 0.38
CA GLU A 215 -9.42 -3.80 0.81
C GLU A 215 -9.29 -2.27 0.71
N ASN A 216 -8.14 -1.71 1.11
CA ASN A 216 -7.88 -0.28 1.00
C ASN A 216 -7.83 0.19 -0.45
N LEU A 217 -7.18 -0.54 -1.36
CA LEU A 217 -7.13 -0.20 -2.79
C LEU A 217 -8.52 -0.26 -3.44
N LEU A 218 -9.33 -1.26 -3.11
CA LEU A 218 -10.71 -1.38 -3.61
C LEU A 218 -11.58 -0.22 -3.12
N ASP A 219 -11.38 0.21 -1.88
CA ASP A 219 -12.10 1.34 -1.32
C ASP A 219 -11.66 2.68 -1.93
N ILE A 220 -10.35 2.89 -2.12
CA ILE A 220 -9.80 4.05 -2.84
C ILE A 220 -10.39 4.11 -4.27
N ARG A 221 -10.39 2.98 -4.98
CA ARG A 221 -11.02 2.89 -6.28
C ARG A 221 -12.51 3.32 -6.25
N ALA A 222 -13.26 2.88 -5.23
CA ALA A 222 -14.66 3.25 -5.10
C ALA A 222 -14.86 4.76 -4.83
N ILE A 223 -13.98 5.38 -4.05
CA ILE A 223 -13.96 6.83 -3.80
C ILE A 223 -13.69 7.58 -5.09
N GLU A 224 -12.69 7.15 -5.86
CA GLU A 224 -12.20 7.83 -7.05
C GLU A 224 -13.01 7.50 -8.33
N ALA A 225 -13.92 6.55 -8.29
CA ALA A 225 -14.64 6.01 -9.45
C ALA A 225 -15.35 7.07 -10.32
N ARG A 226 -15.75 8.22 -9.74
CA ARG A 226 -16.38 9.33 -10.46
C ARG A 226 -15.41 10.43 -10.87
N ARG A 227 -14.18 10.36 -10.40
CA ARG A 227 -13.15 11.39 -10.61
C ARG A 227 -12.15 10.97 -11.68
N GLY A 228 -11.64 9.76 -11.60
CA GLY A 228 -10.68 9.21 -12.54
C GLY A 228 -9.85 8.06 -11.97
N PRO A 229 -8.92 7.51 -12.77
CA PRO A 229 -8.02 6.44 -12.35
C PRO A 229 -7.07 6.87 -11.24
N THR A 230 -6.55 5.87 -10.52
CA THR A 230 -5.54 6.02 -9.47
C THR A 230 -4.22 5.38 -9.90
N LEU A 231 -3.11 6.12 -9.79
CA LEU A 231 -1.77 5.53 -9.82
C LEU A 231 -1.46 4.93 -8.44
N VAL A 232 -1.12 3.65 -8.39
CA VAL A 232 -0.70 2.96 -7.16
C VAL A 232 0.79 2.69 -7.25
N PHE A 233 1.58 3.19 -6.29
CA PHE A 233 3.02 2.98 -6.26
C PHE A 233 3.45 2.30 -4.96
N SER A 234 4.13 1.17 -5.09
CA SER A 234 4.58 0.33 -3.99
C SER A 234 5.60 -0.67 -4.48
N HIS A 235 6.28 -1.34 -3.56
CA HIS A 235 7.18 -2.42 -3.90
C HIS A 235 6.49 -3.48 -4.80
N ASN A 236 7.23 -4.00 -5.78
CA ASN A 236 6.73 -5.01 -6.73
C ASN A 236 5.94 -6.14 -6.08
N VAL A 237 6.43 -6.67 -4.96
CA VAL A 237 5.81 -7.81 -4.25
C VAL A 237 4.39 -7.55 -3.77
N HIS A 238 4.03 -6.28 -3.54
CA HIS A 238 2.68 -5.91 -3.12
C HIS A 238 1.73 -5.71 -4.29
N LEU A 239 2.23 -5.37 -5.48
CA LEU A 239 1.41 -5.02 -6.64
C LEU A 239 1.37 -6.09 -7.74
N GLN A 240 2.27 -7.07 -7.73
CA GLN A 240 2.25 -8.16 -8.73
C GLN A 240 0.92 -8.92 -8.72
N ARG A 241 0.52 -9.40 -9.90
CA ARG A 241 -0.76 -10.12 -10.09
C ARG A 241 -0.73 -11.59 -9.66
N THR A 242 0.46 -12.09 -9.36
CA THR A 242 0.71 -13.47 -8.88
C THR A 242 1.08 -13.48 -7.41
N GLY A 243 1.10 -14.66 -6.79
CA GLY A 243 1.48 -14.81 -5.40
C GLY A 243 0.39 -14.40 -4.40
N SER A 244 0.81 -13.83 -3.25
CA SER A 244 -0.07 -13.54 -2.11
C SER A 244 -0.15 -12.04 -1.75
N GLY A 245 0.36 -11.15 -2.61
CA GLY A 245 0.31 -9.70 -2.42
C GLY A 245 -1.08 -9.10 -2.66
N ALA A 246 -1.25 -7.85 -2.31
CA ALA A 246 -2.49 -7.10 -2.54
C ALA A 246 -2.86 -7.05 -4.02
N GLY A 247 -1.88 -6.91 -4.91
CA GLY A 247 -2.08 -6.87 -6.37
C GLY A 247 -2.68 -8.16 -6.93
N ALA A 248 -2.34 -9.33 -6.37
CA ALA A 248 -2.95 -10.60 -6.77
C ALA A 248 -4.44 -10.64 -6.41
N ILE A 249 -4.82 -10.15 -5.23
CA ILE A 249 -6.22 -10.07 -4.79
C ILE A 249 -6.99 -9.07 -5.65
N VAL A 250 -6.46 -7.87 -5.81
CA VAL A 250 -7.07 -6.80 -6.62
C VAL A 250 -7.19 -7.23 -8.08
N GLY A 251 -6.15 -7.84 -8.64
CA GLY A 251 -6.13 -8.35 -10.01
C GLY A 251 -7.19 -9.42 -10.26
N ALA A 252 -7.39 -10.34 -9.30
CA ALA A 252 -8.44 -11.36 -9.38
C ALA A 252 -9.85 -10.76 -9.33
N LEU A 253 -10.07 -9.70 -8.55
CA LEU A 253 -11.38 -9.07 -8.36
C LEU A 253 -11.73 -8.07 -9.48
N LEU A 254 -10.73 -7.37 -10.04
CA LEU A 254 -10.95 -6.31 -11.01
C LEU A 254 -10.68 -6.72 -12.47
N GLY A 255 -9.93 -7.80 -12.70
CA GLY A 255 -9.55 -8.21 -14.06
C GLY A 255 -8.74 -7.12 -14.77
N ASP A 256 -9.18 -6.73 -15.96
CA ASP A 256 -8.49 -5.73 -16.82
C ASP A 256 -8.57 -4.29 -16.28
N ARG A 257 -9.39 -4.04 -15.25
CA ARG A 257 -9.46 -2.73 -14.57
C ARG A 257 -8.28 -2.49 -13.61
N TYR A 258 -7.43 -3.50 -13.40
CA TYR A 258 -6.16 -3.39 -12.72
C TYR A 258 -5.04 -3.76 -13.69
N ALA A 259 -4.13 -2.82 -13.96
CA ALA A 259 -2.91 -3.07 -14.71
C ALA A 259 -1.70 -3.00 -13.78
N PHE A 260 -0.70 -3.86 -13.99
CA PHE A 260 0.53 -3.88 -13.22
C PHE A 260 1.73 -3.67 -14.14
N ILE A 261 2.52 -2.64 -13.86
CA ILE A 261 3.79 -2.35 -14.51
C ILE A 261 4.90 -2.70 -13.52
N ALA A 262 5.69 -3.72 -13.82
CA ALA A 262 6.77 -4.16 -12.93
C ALA A 262 7.93 -3.17 -12.95
N GLY A 263 8.47 -2.86 -11.77
CA GLY A 263 9.67 -2.03 -11.62
C GLY A 263 10.95 -2.84 -11.78
N SER A 264 11.93 -2.27 -12.49
CA SER A 264 13.20 -2.89 -12.77
C SER A 264 14.35 -1.91 -12.58
N LEU A 265 15.50 -2.42 -12.13
CA LEU A 265 16.70 -1.65 -11.85
C LEU A 265 17.92 -2.27 -12.53
N GLY A 266 18.63 -1.48 -13.32
CA GLY A 266 19.88 -1.87 -13.97
C GLY A 266 21.04 -1.84 -12.99
N HIS A 267 21.55 -0.65 -12.74
CA HIS A 267 22.64 -0.36 -11.81
C HIS A 267 22.16 0.56 -10.69
N SER A 268 22.71 0.41 -9.48
CA SER A 268 22.49 1.34 -8.38
C SER A 268 23.67 1.36 -7.42
N GLU A 269 24.31 2.50 -7.29
CA GLU A 269 25.33 2.74 -6.27
C GLU A 269 24.71 2.77 -4.85
N ALA A 270 23.49 3.28 -4.73
CA ALA A 270 22.79 3.43 -3.45
C ALA A 270 22.61 2.10 -2.70
N ILE A 271 22.39 1.01 -3.44
CA ILE A 271 22.22 -0.32 -2.87
C ILE A 271 23.32 -1.31 -3.29
N GLY A 272 24.32 -0.85 -4.03
CA GLY A 272 25.44 -1.68 -4.46
C GLY A 272 25.08 -2.77 -5.48
N VAL A 273 24.12 -2.50 -6.36
CA VAL A 273 23.72 -3.37 -7.48
C VAL A 273 24.53 -2.98 -8.71
N ARG A 274 25.17 -3.97 -9.34
CA ARG A 274 26.05 -3.77 -10.50
C ARG A 274 25.26 -3.78 -11.81
N GLU A 275 25.94 -3.45 -12.92
CA GLU A 275 25.41 -3.65 -14.27
C GLU A 275 24.91 -5.10 -14.46
N PRO A 276 23.68 -5.29 -14.97
CA PRO A 276 23.13 -6.62 -15.14
C PRO A 276 23.81 -7.39 -16.28
N ALA A 277 23.96 -8.71 -16.12
CA ALA A 277 24.44 -9.56 -17.19
C ALA A 277 23.50 -9.49 -18.40
N PRO A 278 24.04 -9.48 -19.66
CA PRO A 278 23.24 -9.20 -20.85
C PRO A 278 22.11 -10.19 -21.16
N ASP A 279 22.12 -11.37 -20.55
CA ASP A 279 21.15 -12.45 -20.73
C ASP A 279 20.07 -12.47 -19.61
N THR A 280 20.17 -11.55 -18.65
CA THR A 280 19.13 -11.37 -17.62
C THR A 280 17.99 -10.48 -18.13
N TYR A 281 16.81 -10.53 -17.46
CA TYR A 281 15.69 -9.65 -17.75
C TYR A 281 16.12 -8.17 -17.75
N GLU A 282 16.80 -7.76 -16.68
CA GLU A 282 17.32 -6.39 -16.53
C GLU A 282 18.38 -6.08 -17.59
N GLY A 283 19.26 -7.03 -17.94
CA GLY A 283 20.27 -6.85 -18.96
C GLY A 283 19.68 -6.66 -20.36
N ARG A 284 18.52 -7.25 -20.65
CA ARG A 284 17.79 -7.00 -21.90
C ARG A 284 17.21 -5.59 -21.92
N LEU A 285 16.67 -5.14 -20.81
CA LEU A 285 16.11 -3.79 -20.64
C LEU A 285 17.18 -2.71 -20.65
N GLN A 286 18.36 -2.98 -20.08
CA GLN A 286 19.50 -2.05 -19.99
C GLN A 286 20.04 -1.65 -21.37
N ARG A 287 19.93 -2.52 -22.38
CA ARG A 287 20.45 -2.24 -23.72
C ARG A 287 19.79 -1.01 -24.33
N GLY A 288 20.59 0.05 -24.53
CA GLY A 288 20.14 1.30 -25.14
C GLY A 288 19.33 2.19 -24.21
N THR A 289 19.12 1.81 -22.95
CA THR A 289 18.53 2.66 -21.94
C THR A 289 19.60 3.59 -21.36
N LYS A 290 19.35 4.90 -21.35
CA LYS A 290 20.29 5.90 -20.82
C LYS A 290 19.93 6.32 -19.40
N THR A 291 18.64 6.47 -19.12
CA THR A 291 18.11 6.87 -17.82
C THR A 291 17.00 5.92 -17.37
N TRP A 292 15.90 5.90 -18.09
CA TRP A 292 14.80 4.98 -17.86
C TRP A 292 14.02 4.70 -19.15
N ARG A 293 13.24 3.63 -19.15
CA ARG A 293 12.33 3.30 -20.26
C ARG A 293 11.12 2.51 -19.77
N LEU A 294 10.02 2.60 -20.49
CA LEU A 294 8.89 1.68 -20.42
C LEU A 294 8.97 0.71 -21.61
N ALA A 295 8.82 -0.57 -21.38
CA ALA A 295 9.00 -1.61 -22.38
C ALA A 295 8.04 -2.78 -22.16
N ASP A 296 7.84 -3.58 -23.20
CA ASP A 296 7.21 -4.89 -23.09
C ASP A 296 8.01 -5.79 -22.14
N VAL A 297 7.33 -6.80 -21.59
CA VAL A 297 7.97 -7.82 -20.73
C VAL A 297 9.08 -8.52 -21.52
N PRO A 298 10.33 -8.45 -21.07
CA PRO A 298 11.46 -9.03 -21.80
C PRO A 298 11.57 -10.53 -21.58
N ASP A 299 12.19 -11.22 -22.53
CA ASP A 299 12.75 -12.54 -22.31
C ASP A 299 14.09 -12.43 -21.57
N GLY A 300 14.39 -13.43 -20.73
CA GLY A 300 15.65 -13.45 -20.00
C GLY A 300 15.67 -14.48 -18.87
N ARG A 301 16.71 -14.44 -18.07
CA ARG A 301 16.79 -15.16 -16.80
C ARG A 301 16.87 -14.19 -15.63
N LYS A 302 16.53 -14.65 -14.45
CA LYS A 302 16.71 -13.90 -13.21
C LYS A 302 18.21 -13.58 -12.99
N ARG A 303 18.49 -12.36 -12.57
CA ARG A 303 19.83 -11.97 -12.13
C ARG A 303 20.17 -12.58 -10.76
N THR A 304 21.46 -12.74 -10.46
CA THR A 304 21.93 -13.40 -9.23
C THR A 304 22.49 -12.43 -8.18
N ASP A 305 22.81 -11.20 -8.55
CA ASP A 305 23.36 -10.16 -7.67
C ASP A 305 22.26 -9.33 -7.00
N THR A 306 21.22 -10.01 -6.50
CA THR A 306 20.13 -9.41 -5.72
C THR A 306 20.61 -8.90 -4.35
N LYS A 307 19.83 -8.01 -3.72
CA LYS A 307 20.08 -7.42 -2.42
C LYS A 307 18.85 -7.54 -1.53
N PRO A 308 18.50 -8.76 -1.05
CA PRO A 308 17.30 -8.96 -0.24
C PRO A 308 17.28 -8.09 1.03
N GLU A 309 18.45 -7.83 1.61
CA GLU A 309 18.64 -6.93 2.76
C GLU A 309 18.31 -5.45 2.46
N ARG A 310 18.19 -5.11 1.18
CA ARG A 310 17.75 -3.82 0.64
C ARG A 310 16.42 -3.95 -0.12
N GLY A 311 15.64 -5.00 0.13
CA GLY A 311 14.38 -5.23 -0.56
C GLY A 311 14.50 -5.42 -2.07
N TYR A 312 15.69 -5.68 -2.63
CA TYR A 312 15.89 -5.86 -4.06
C TYR A 312 16.02 -7.34 -4.43
N PHE A 313 15.03 -7.86 -5.16
CA PHE A 313 14.98 -9.28 -5.55
C PHE A 313 15.26 -9.53 -7.04
N GLY A 314 15.26 -8.48 -7.89
CA GLY A 314 15.35 -8.58 -9.33
C GLY A 314 14.07 -9.12 -9.97
N LEU A 315 13.98 -9.00 -11.30
CA LEU A 315 12.87 -9.56 -12.05
C LEU A 315 12.99 -11.10 -12.11
N ASP A 316 11.85 -11.77 -12.03
CA ASP A 316 11.73 -13.21 -12.27
C ASP A 316 10.42 -13.54 -13.00
N ALA A 317 10.27 -14.81 -13.40
CA ALA A 317 9.13 -15.25 -14.18
C ALA A 317 7.80 -15.03 -13.45
N ASP A 318 7.75 -15.29 -12.13
CA ASP A 318 6.54 -15.16 -11.33
C ASP A 318 6.10 -13.69 -11.22
N LEU A 319 7.04 -12.76 -11.00
CA LEU A 319 6.77 -11.33 -10.99
C LEU A 319 6.28 -10.81 -12.33
N LEU A 320 6.87 -11.33 -13.42
CA LEU A 320 6.56 -10.93 -14.80
C LEU A 320 5.27 -11.56 -15.32
N GLU A 321 4.82 -12.67 -14.72
CA GLU A 321 3.54 -13.28 -15.05
C GLU A 321 2.39 -12.32 -14.71
N GLY A 322 1.66 -11.91 -15.71
CA GLY A 322 0.57 -10.93 -15.57
C GLY A 322 1.02 -9.47 -15.43
N ALA A 323 2.31 -9.17 -15.55
CA ALA A 323 2.75 -7.79 -15.75
C ALA A 323 2.35 -7.31 -17.15
N THR A 324 1.75 -6.14 -17.22
CA THR A 324 1.34 -5.53 -18.50
C THR A 324 2.53 -4.92 -19.23
N ALA A 325 3.52 -4.44 -18.49
CA ALA A 325 4.74 -3.84 -18.99
C ALA A 325 5.82 -3.85 -17.89
N VAL A 326 7.02 -3.42 -18.25
CA VAL A 326 8.13 -3.18 -17.31
C VAL A 326 8.65 -1.76 -17.48
N TRP A 327 8.76 -1.00 -16.39
CA TRP A 327 9.59 0.19 -16.40
C TRP A 327 10.97 -0.14 -15.84
N HIS A 328 12.00 0.36 -16.48
CA HIS A 328 13.39 0.07 -16.16
C HIS A 328 14.17 1.34 -15.92
N LEU A 329 14.83 1.43 -14.78
CA LEU A 329 15.81 2.47 -14.42
C LEU A 329 17.20 1.92 -14.71
N ALA A 330 17.99 2.66 -15.54
CA ALA A 330 19.30 2.24 -15.99
C ALA A 330 20.40 2.41 -14.94
#